data_469cccd78aab468f689a2a86ee7d4e0c
#
_entry.id   469cccd78aab468f689a2a86ee7d4e0c
#
_cell.length_a   1.000
_cell.length_b   1.000
_cell.length_c   1.000
_cell.angle_alpha   90.00
_cell.angle_beta   90.00
_cell.angle_gamma   90.00
#
_symmetry.space_group_name_H-M   'P 1'
#
loop_
_entity.id
_entity.type
_entity.pdbx_description
1 polymer ?
#
loop_
_entity_poly.entity_id
_entity_poly.type
_entity_poly.pdbx_seq_one_letter_code
_entity_poly.pdbx_strand_id
1 'polypeptide(L)'
;MRLVILALAILFSTGTLAQGAAAGTEPSPTDMSPAQFLAWHDQLAQDLRTRRYDYVNAAHLAEISRAQGTIHRLLDGKQSLDELSADQRTELAAANAEIHASLDDAKLDKKVCKQQHVVGSRRPRQVCQSERERRELAE
;
A
#
# COMPACT_ATOMS: atom_id res chain seq x y z
N MET A 1 -8.40 65.91 18.27
CA MET A 1 -8.85 64.52 18.52
C MET A 1 -9.40 63.97 17.22
N ARG A 2 -8.64 63.16 16.53
CA ARG A 2 -9.05 62.42 15.30
C ARG A 2 -8.66 60.94 15.48
N LEU A 3 -9.68 60.12 15.74
CA LEU A 3 -9.58 58.67 15.80
C LEU A 3 -9.40 58.12 14.36
N VAL A 4 -8.29 57.46 14.11
CA VAL A 4 -8.09 56.69 12.89
C VAL A 4 -8.28 55.20 13.26
N ILE A 5 -9.40 54.65 12.82
CA ILE A 5 -9.71 53.22 12.97
C ILE A 5 -9.07 52.50 11.78
N LEU A 6 -8.01 51.73 12.03
CA LEU A 6 -7.37 50.85 11.05
C LEU A 6 -8.12 49.51 11.05
N ALA A 7 -8.92 49.29 10.03
CA ALA A 7 -9.55 47.97 9.79
C ALA A 7 -8.55 47.01 9.15
N LEU A 8 -8.13 45.99 9.91
CA LEU A 8 -7.28 44.91 9.44
C LEU A 8 -8.17 43.83 8.80
N ALA A 9 -8.21 43.79 7.47
CA ALA A 9 -8.90 42.73 6.72
C ALA A 9 -8.01 41.48 6.65
N ILE A 10 -8.35 40.46 7.42
CA ILE A 10 -7.70 39.15 7.36
C ILE A 10 -8.38 38.34 6.24
N LEU A 11 -7.71 38.22 5.12
CA LEU A 11 -8.10 37.33 4.02
C LEU A 11 -7.75 35.89 4.42
N PHE A 12 -8.74 35.13 4.88
CA PHE A 12 -8.66 33.68 5.00
C PHE A 12 -8.70 33.06 3.60
N SER A 13 -7.52 32.76 3.06
CA SER A 13 -7.41 31.89 1.88
C SER A 13 -7.68 30.45 2.31
N THR A 14 -8.90 29.97 2.10
CA THR A 14 -9.26 28.56 2.21
C THR A 14 -8.66 27.81 1.03
N GLY A 15 -7.42 27.34 1.19
CA GLY A 15 -6.81 26.38 0.28
C GLY A 15 -7.51 25.05 0.41
N THR A 16 -8.43 24.76 -0.48
CA THR A 16 -9.02 23.43 -0.68
C THR A 16 -7.91 22.50 -1.20
N LEU A 17 -7.31 21.71 -0.31
CA LEU A 17 -6.48 20.57 -0.69
C LEU A 17 -7.42 19.51 -1.29
N ALA A 18 -7.58 19.54 -2.60
CA ALA A 18 -8.12 18.43 -3.35
C ALA A 18 -7.11 17.28 -3.26
N GLN A 19 -7.28 16.41 -2.26
CA GLN A 19 -6.65 15.10 -2.24
C GLN A 19 -7.32 14.25 -3.32
N GLY A 20 -6.82 14.40 -4.55
CA GLY A 20 -7.07 13.44 -5.61
C GLY A 20 -6.50 12.11 -5.16
N ALA A 21 -7.38 11.14 -4.89
CA ALA A 21 -7.00 9.73 -4.78
C ALA A 21 -6.49 9.29 -6.16
N ALA A 22 -5.21 9.54 -6.43
CA ALA A 22 -4.51 8.95 -7.54
C ALA A 22 -4.47 7.44 -7.27
N ALA A 23 -5.07 6.65 -8.16
CA ALA A 23 -4.93 5.20 -8.21
C ALA A 23 -3.43 4.88 -8.14
N GLY A 24 -3.02 4.19 -7.06
CA GLY A 24 -1.66 4.13 -6.60
C GLY A 24 -0.68 3.59 -7.62
N THR A 25 0.16 4.48 -8.08
CA THR A 25 1.49 4.11 -8.54
C THR A 25 2.29 3.77 -7.27
N GLU A 26 2.71 2.52 -7.14
CA GLU A 26 3.52 2.08 -6.01
C GLU A 26 4.85 2.85 -6.03
N PRO A 27 5.29 3.39 -4.89
CA PRO A 27 6.48 4.22 -4.86
C PRO A 27 7.73 3.39 -5.18
N SER A 28 8.57 3.92 -6.07
CA SER A 28 9.89 3.36 -6.34
C SER A 28 10.89 3.91 -5.33
N PRO A 29 11.87 3.10 -4.86
CA PRO A 29 12.94 3.61 -4.01
C PRO A 29 13.70 4.80 -4.62
N THR A 30 13.77 4.88 -5.96
CA THR A 30 14.47 5.96 -6.68
C THR A 30 13.77 7.31 -6.66
N ASP A 31 12.46 7.33 -6.36
CA ASP A 31 11.62 8.54 -6.42
C ASP A 31 11.41 9.21 -5.06
N MET A 32 11.92 8.58 -3.98
CA MET A 32 11.70 8.99 -2.60
C MET A 32 13.01 9.13 -1.83
N SER A 33 13.04 10.01 -0.84
CA SER A 33 14.13 9.99 0.14
C SER A 33 14.05 8.71 1.00
N PRO A 34 15.18 8.24 1.59
CA PRO A 34 15.17 7.08 2.49
C PRO A 34 14.12 7.18 3.59
N ALA A 35 13.98 8.36 4.22
CA ALA A 35 12.99 8.60 5.27
C ALA A 35 11.54 8.47 4.78
N GLN A 36 11.23 8.99 3.59
CA GLN A 36 9.91 8.87 2.99
C GLN A 36 9.59 7.41 2.62
N PHE A 37 10.59 6.70 2.10
CA PHE A 37 10.43 5.30 1.73
C PHE A 37 10.19 4.42 2.97
N LEU A 38 10.94 4.64 4.06
CA LEU A 38 10.71 3.96 5.34
C LEU A 38 9.32 4.26 5.89
N ALA A 39 8.89 5.53 5.90
CA ALA A 39 7.57 5.92 6.38
C ALA A 39 6.43 5.23 5.59
N TRP A 40 6.60 5.04 4.27
CA TRP A 40 5.65 4.29 3.45
C TRP A 40 5.59 2.81 3.87
N HIS A 41 6.74 2.17 4.12
CA HIS A 41 6.80 0.78 4.58
C HIS A 41 6.20 0.61 5.99
N ASP A 42 6.40 1.56 6.89
CA ASP A 42 5.79 1.57 8.22
C ASP A 42 4.27 1.67 8.13
N GLN A 43 3.75 2.53 7.24
CA GLN A 43 2.32 2.63 6.99
C GLN A 43 1.76 1.32 6.42
N LEU A 44 2.44 0.70 5.44
CA LEU A 44 2.06 -0.60 4.92
C LEU A 44 2.01 -1.67 6.02
N ALA A 45 3.03 -1.72 6.89
CA ALA A 45 3.05 -2.65 8.03
C ALA A 45 1.86 -2.44 8.97
N GLN A 46 1.46 -1.19 9.22
CA GLN A 46 0.28 -0.86 10.02
C GLN A 46 -1.01 -1.29 9.33
N ASP A 47 -1.15 -1.03 8.03
CA ASP A 47 -2.32 -1.40 7.24
C ASP A 47 -2.51 -2.93 7.22
N LEU A 48 -1.42 -3.69 7.13
CA LEU A 48 -1.44 -5.16 7.22
C LEU A 48 -1.91 -5.65 8.60
N ARG A 49 -1.46 -5.00 9.70
CA ARG A 49 -1.89 -5.36 11.07
C ARG A 49 -3.37 -5.04 11.32
N THR A 50 -3.89 -3.96 10.74
CA THR A 50 -5.28 -3.54 10.90
C THR A 50 -6.26 -4.30 10.00
N ARG A 51 -5.79 -5.33 9.30
CA ARG A 51 -6.57 -6.15 8.36
C ARG A 51 -7.20 -5.37 7.21
N ARG A 52 -6.58 -4.26 6.83
CA ARG A 52 -6.98 -3.53 5.62
C ARG A 52 -6.81 -4.40 4.37
N TYR A 53 -5.92 -5.41 4.47
CA TYR A 53 -5.65 -6.45 3.48
C TYR A 53 -6.06 -7.81 4.05
N ASP A 54 -7.37 -8.07 4.15
CA ASP A 54 -7.96 -9.28 4.74
C ASP A 54 -7.63 -10.58 3.98
N TYR A 55 -7.17 -10.44 2.75
CA TYR A 55 -6.74 -11.53 1.87
C TYR A 55 -5.26 -11.93 2.06
N VAL A 56 -4.47 -11.14 2.79
CA VAL A 56 -3.07 -11.45 3.08
C VAL A 56 -3.00 -12.47 4.21
N ASN A 57 -2.51 -13.67 3.91
CA ASN A 57 -2.38 -14.76 4.88
C ASN A 57 -1.08 -14.65 5.69
N ALA A 58 -0.89 -15.56 6.67
CA ALA A 58 0.26 -15.55 7.58
C ALA A 58 1.61 -15.78 6.85
N ALA A 59 1.63 -16.55 5.76
CA ALA A 59 2.84 -16.79 4.97
C ALA A 59 3.28 -15.50 4.27
N HIS A 60 2.36 -14.82 3.57
CA HIS A 60 2.63 -13.53 2.93
C HIS A 60 3.07 -12.47 3.96
N LEU A 61 2.42 -12.42 5.13
CA LEU A 61 2.83 -11.50 6.20
C LEU A 61 4.27 -11.75 6.66
N ALA A 62 4.69 -13.01 6.77
CA ALA A 62 6.06 -13.35 7.17
C ALA A 62 7.09 -12.92 6.11
N GLU A 63 6.79 -13.15 4.83
CA GLU A 63 7.64 -12.72 3.71
C GLU A 63 7.77 -11.19 3.65
N ILE A 64 6.63 -10.48 3.68
CA ILE A 64 6.61 -9.02 3.68
C ILE A 64 7.40 -8.47 4.88
N SER A 65 7.19 -9.00 6.08
CA SER A 65 7.88 -8.53 7.28
C SER A 65 9.40 -8.73 7.20
N ARG A 66 9.85 -9.86 6.63
CA ARG A 66 11.27 -10.14 6.41
C ARG A 66 11.88 -9.12 5.44
N ALA A 67 11.22 -8.89 4.30
CA ALA A 67 11.68 -7.95 3.29
C ALA A 67 11.68 -6.51 3.84
N GLN A 68 10.66 -6.10 4.60
CA GLN A 68 10.64 -4.80 5.30
C GLN A 68 11.80 -4.67 6.28
N GLY A 69 12.13 -5.72 7.04
CA GLY A 69 13.29 -5.73 7.94
C GLY A 69 14.62 -5.49 7.19
N THR A 70 14.76 -6.04 5.99
CA THR A 70 15.92 -5.78 5.12
C THR A 70 15.97 -4.31 4.68
N ILE A 71 14.84 -3.74 4.25
CA ILE A 71 14.74 -2.33 3.85
C ILE A 71 15.13 -1.41 5.00
N HIS A 72 14.56 -1.63 6.20
CA HIS A 72 14.89 -0.85 7.38
C HIS A 72 16.39 -0.91 7.70
N ARG A 73 16.98 -2.11 7.71
CA ARG A 73 18.41 -2.29 7.98
C ARG A 73 19.31 -1.57 6.99
N LEU A 74 18.94 -1.54 5.70
CA LEU A 74 19.73 -0.89 4.67
C LEU A 74 19.63 0.63 4.71
N LEU A 75 18.47 1.17 5.08
CA LEU A 75 18.18 2.61 5.03
C LEU A 75 18.31 3.30 6.39
N ASP A 76 18.50 2.55 7.47
CA ASP A 76 18.68 3.13 8.81
C ASP A 76 19.83 4.12 8.84
N GLY A 77 19.54 5.35 9.29
CA GLY A 77 20.50 6.46 9.38
C GLY A 77 20.96 7.04 8.05
N LYS A 78 20.44 6.57 6.90
CA LYS A 78 20.80 7.09 5.57
C LYS A 78 20.02 8.35 5.24
N GLN A 79 20.71 9.34 4.68
CA GLN A 79 20.10 10.58 4.19
C GLN A 79 19.83 10.53 2.69
N SER A 80 20.62 9.72 1.94
CA SER A 80 20.51 9.55 0.50
C SER A 80 20.76 8.10 0.10
N LEU A 81 20.15 7.67 -1.02
CA LEU A 81 20.43 6.36 -1.63
C LEU A 81 21.85 6.25 -2.16
N ASP A 82 22.52 7.39 -2.41
CA ASP A 82 23.90 7.41 -2.86
C ASP A 82 24.90 6.91 -1.81
N GLU A 83 24.49 6.87 -0.54
CA GLU A 83 25.26 6.29 0.56
C GLU A 83 25.26 4.75 0.54
N LEU A 84 24.41 4.13 -0.27
CA LEU A 84 24.38 2.68 -0.44
C LEU A 84 25.40 2.24 -1.49
N SER A 85 26.08 1.13 -1.22
CA SER A 85 26.89 0.43 -2.22
C SER A 85 26.02 -0.14 -3.35
N ALA A 86 26.64 -0.52 -4.46
CA ALA A 86 25.92 -1.16 -5.57
C ALA A 86 25.17 -2.43 -5.13
N ASP A 87 25.81 -3.26 -4.28
CA ASP A 87 25.19 -4.48 -3.75
C ASP A 87 24.02 -4.16 -2.84
N GLN A 88 24.15 -3.16 -1.97
CA GLN A 88 23.06 -2.71 -1.08
C GLN A 88 21.86 -2.14 -1.87
N ARG A 89 22.12 -1.43 -2.97
CA ARG A 89 21.04 -0.95 -3.86
C ARG A 89 20.32 -2.11 -4.53
N THR A 90 21.07 -3.13 -4.95
CA THR A 90 20.48 -4.35 -5.52
C THR A 90 19.65 -5.11 -4.48
N GLU A 91 20.16 -5.23 -3.25
CA GLU A 91 19.44 -5.88 -2.14
C GLU A 91 18.16 -5.09 -1.78
N LEU A 92 18.22 -3.76 -1.76
CA LEU A 92 17.05 -2.90 -1.53
C LEU A 92 15.98 -3.10 -2.61
N ALA A 93 16.37 -3.10 -3.86
CA ALA A 93 15.46 -3.33 -4.99
C ALA A 93 14.83 -4.73 -4.94
N ALA A 94 15.61 -5.75 -4.60
CA ALA A 94 15.11 -7.11 -4.46
C ALA A 94 14.10 -7.24 -3.30
N ALA A 95 14.40 -6.66 -2.14
CA ALA A 95 13.50 -6.67 -0.99
C ALA A 95 12.18 -5.92 -1.30
N ASN A 96 12.24 -4.79 -2.00
CA ASN A 96 11.03 -4.09 -2.43
C ASN A 96 10.21 -4.93 -3.42
N ALA A 97 10.85 -5.56 -4.40
CA ALA A 97 10.19 -6.43 -5.37
C ALA A 97 9.54 -7.65 -4.69
N GLU A 98 10.16 -8.23 -3.65
CA GLU A 98 9.59 -9.33 -2.86
C GLU A 98 8.29 -8.92 -2.17
N ILE A 99 8.22 -7.72 -1.62
CA ILE A 99 6.98 -7.20 -0.99
C ILE A 99 5.86 -7.09 -2.03
N HIS A 100 6.15 -6.51 -3.20
CA HIS A 100 5.15 -6.36 -4.27
C HIS A 100 4.69 -7.73 -4.78
N ALA A 101 5.60 -8.65 -5.03
CA ALA A 101 5.27 -10.00 -5.48
C ALA A 101 4.38 -10.73 -4.47
N SER A 102 4.69 -10.63 -3.16
CA SER A 102 3.90 -11.26 -2.11
C SER A 102 2.51 -10.62 -1.97
N LEU A 103 2.38 -9.29 -2.12
CA LEU A 103 1.08 -8.61 -2.13
C LEU A 103 0.25 -8.97 -3.38
N ASP A 104 0.87 -9.08 -4.54
CA ASP A 104 0.19 -9.45 -5.78
C ASP A 104 -0.28 -10.90 -5.75
N ASP A 105 0.54 -11.82 -5.24
CA ASP A 105 0.13 -13.20 -5.03
C ASP A 105 -1.04 -13.30 -4.05
N ALA A 106 -0.98 -12.56 -2.93
CA ALA A 106 -2.07 -12.50 -1.97
C ALA A 106 -3.37 -11.96 -2.58
N LYS A 107 -3.31 -11.00 -3.51
CA LYS A 107 -4.51 -10.47 -4.21
C LYS A 107 -5.28 -11.57 -4.95
N LEU A 108 -4.59 -12.62 -5.42
CA LEU A 108 -5.24 -13.76 -6.08
C LEU A 108 -6.13 -14.55 -5.12
N ASP A 109 -5.86 -14.49 -3.82
CA ASP A 109 -6.65 -15.17 -2.77
C ASP A 109 -7.85 -14.35 -2.30
N LYS A 110 -7.97 -13.08 -2.76
CA LYS A 110 -9.11 -12.22 -2.42
C LYS A 110 -10.41 -12.83 -2.95
N LYS A 111 -11.33 -13.13 -2.02
CA LYS A 111 -12.63 -13.71 -2.37
C LYS A 111 -13.60 -12.66 -2.89
N VAL A 112 -14.17 -12.92 -4.05
CA VAL A 112 -15.24 -12.13 -4.63
C VAL A 112 -16.53 -12.96 -4.58
N CYS A 113 -17.53 -12.42 -3.88
CA CYS A 113 -18.82 -13.09 -3.70
C CYS A 113 -19.84 -12.56 -4.73
N LYS A 114 -20.49 -13.47 -5.46
CA LYS A 114 -21.57 -13.16 -6.41
C LYS A 114 -22.81 -13.95 -6.06
N GLN A 115 -23.98 -13.37 -6.28
CA GLN A 115 -25.24 -14.09 -6.21
C GLN A 115 -25.45 -14.86 -7.51
N GLN A 116 -25.70 -16.17 -7.41
CA GLN A 116 -26.01 -17.03 -8.54
C GLN A 116 -27.39 -17.64 -8.36
N HIS A 117 -28.16 -17.63 -9.43
CA HIS A 117 -29.42 -18.35 -9.50
C HIS A 117 -29.15 -19.81 -9.86
N VAL A 118 -29.52 -20.71 -8.97
CA VAL A 118 -29.42 -22.15 -9.20
C VAL A 118 -30.69 -22.62 -9.91
N VAL A 119 -30.54 -23.38 -11.00
CA VAL A 119 -31.66 -23.96 -11.74
C VAL A 119 -32.51 -24.81 -10.78
N GLY A 120 -33.81 -24.54 -10.75
CA GLY A 120 -34.74 -25.24 -9.83
C GLY A 120 -34.92 -24.59 -8.46
N SER A 121 -34.20 -23.50 -8.13
CA SER A 121 -34.34 -22.75 -6.89
C SER A 121 -34.82 -21.31 -7.13
N ARG A 122 -35.83 -20.87 -6.35
CA ARG A 122 -36.29 -19.47 -6.37
C ARG A 122 -35.38 -18.55 -5.54
N ARG A 123 -34.44 -19.10 -4.75
CA ARG A 123 -33.55 -18.32 -3.90
C ARG A 123 -32.16 -18.27 -4.52
N PRO A 124 -31.57 -17.07 -4.71
CA PRO A 124 -30.19 -16.95 -5.15
C PRO A 124 -29.26 -17.51 -4.06
N ARG A 125 -28.20 -18.19 -4.49
CA ARG A 125 -27.10 -18.64 -3.61
C ARG A 125 -25.93 -17.70 -3.76
N GLN A 126 -25.34 -17.29 -2.64
CA GLN A 126 -24.08 -16.56 -2.66
C GLN A 126 -22.93 -17.55 -2.87
N VAL A 127 -22.15 -17.31 -3.92
CA VAL A 127 -20.95 -18.09 -4.22
C VAL A 127 -19.76 -17.13 -4.15
N CYS A 128 -18.81 -17.47 -3.27
CA CYS A 128 -17.58 -16.70 -3.08
C CYS A 128 -16.40 -17.51 -3.63
N GLN A 129 -15.66 -16.94 -4.55
CA GLN A 129 -14.48 -17.55 -5.16
C GLN A 129 -13.34 -16.55 -5.24
N SER A 130 -12.11 -17.01 -5.06
CA SER A 130 -10.92 -16.24 -5.34
C SER A 130 -10.56 -16.31 -6.83
N GLU A 131 -9.67 -15.41 -7.26
CA GLU A 131 -9.12 -15.48 -8.62
C GLU A 131 -8.33 -16.77 -8.83
N ARG A 132 -7.58 -17.21 -7.81
CA ARG A 132 -6.82 -18.46 -7.80
C ARG A 132 -7.75 -19.66 -8.04
N GLU A 133 -8.81 -19.79 -7.24
CA GLU A 133 -9.80 -20.86 -7.39
C GLU A 133 -10.46 -20.87 -8.79
N ARG A 134 -10.70 -19.66 -9.36
CA ARG A 134 -11.28 -19.58 -10.71
C ARG A 134 -10.32 -20.05 -11.81
N ARG A 135 -9.03 -19.78 -11.67
CA ARG A 135 -8.00 -20.23 -12.62
C ARG A 135 -7.82 -21.75 -12.58
N GLU A 136 -7.77 -22.31 -11.36
CA GLU A 136 -7.66 -23.78 -11.17
C GLU A 136 -8.86 -24.55 -11.76
N LEU A 137 -10.06 -23.94 -11.77
CA LEU A 137 -11.24 -24.56 -12.37
C LEU A 137 -11.31 -24.42 -13.89
N ALA A 138 -10.48 -23.59 -14.50
CA ALA A 138 -10.44 -23.35 -15.94
C ALA A 138 -9.38 -24.18 -16.68
N GLU A 139 -8.47 -24.85 -15.96
CA GLU A 139 -7.45 -25.78 -16.46
C GLU A 139 -7.96 -27.21 -16.53
#